data_49ac3a3fc0b1841e1fb2451ee052b9e3
#
_entry.id   49ac3a3fc0b1841e1fb2451ee052b9e3
#
_cell.length_a   1.000
_cell.length_b   1.000
_cell.length_c   1.000
_cell.angle_alpha   90.00
_cell.angle_beta   90.00
_cell.angle_gamma   90.00
#
_symmetry.space_group_name_H-M   'P 1'
#
loop_
_entity.id
_entity.type
_entity.pdbx_description
1 polymer ?
#
loop_
_entity_poly.entity_id
_entity_poly.type
_entity_poly.pdbx_seq_one_letter_code
_entity_poly.pdbx_strand_id
1 'polypeptide(L)'
;MKNNNRKNISKYDELQLFAEVDGVCPNCPTILIGDKGGKKRKDYEIAHIYPLNPKEEEIVILKNQEILNSDLNHPDNLICLCLKCHNEFDNPRTLEEYLNLLNKKKDLIRLNKEKSYWINSNI
;
A
#
# COMPACT_ATOMS: atom_id res chain seq x y z
N MET A 1 -16.04 -15.04 14.21
CA MET A 1 -14.81 -14.35 13.77
C MET A 1 -14.95 -12.85 14.02
N LYS A 2 -13.94 -12.27 14.61
CA LYS A 2 -13.98 -10.87 14.98
C LYS A 2 -13.56 -10.01 13.78
N ASN A 3 -14.45 -9.13 13.31
CA ASN A 3 -14.13 -8.20 12.23
C ASN A 3 -13.25 -7.06 12.75
N ASN A 4 -12.22 -6.73 12.00
CA ASN A 4 -11.37 -5.59 12.29
C ASN A 4 -11.93 -4.35 11.60
N ASN A 5 -11.92 -3.22 12.30
CA ASN A 5 -12.39 -1.96 11.75
C ASN A 5 -11.23 -1.24 11.05
N ARG A 6 -11.52 -0.69 9.88
CA ARG A 6 -10.59 0.20 9.20
C ARG A 6 -10.51 1.50 9.99
N LYS A 7 -9.30 1.87 10.40
CA LYS A 7 -9.06 3.16 11.04
C LYS A 7 -8.88 4.23 9.97
N ASN A 8 -9.33 5.43 10.26
CA ASN A 8 -9.02 6.59 9.41
C ASN A 8 -7.52 6.84 9.46
N ILE A 9 -6.91 6.89 8.28
CA ILE A 9 -5.49 7.19 8.20
C ILE A 9 -5.27 8.70 8.43
N SER A 10 -4.20 9.04 9.15
CA SER A 10 -3.88 10.45 9.35
C SER A 10 -3.44 11.09 8.02
N LYS A 11 -3.65 12.38 7.92
CA LYS A 11 -3.24 13.14 6.74
C LYS A 11 -1.73 13.02 6.50
N TYR A 12 -0.95 12.99 7.56
CA TYR A 12 0.51 12.88 7.45
C TYR A 12 0.93 11.50 6.97
N ASP A 13 0.28 10.44 7.44
CA ASP A 13 0.54 9.09 6.97
C ASP A 13 0.15 8.95 5.50
N GLU A 14 -0.97 9.52 5.09
CA GLU A 14 -1.38 9.48 3.69
C GLU A 14 -0.39 10.21 2.79
N LEU A 15 0.07 11.39 3.20
CA LEU A 15 1.09 12.14 2.45
C LEU A 15 2.38 11.35 2.32
N GLN A 16 2.79 10.69 3.40
CA GLN A 16 4.01 9.88 3.40
C GLN A 16 3.88 8.67 2.48
N LEU A 17 2.74 8.00 2.49
CA LEU A 17 2.45 6.87 1.60
C LEU A 17 2.40 7.29 0.14
N PHE A 18 1.85 8.46 -0.14
CA PHE A 18 1.84 9.02 -1.49
C PHE A 18 3.27 9.33 -1.98
N ALA A 19 4.06 9.97 -1.12
CA ALA A 19 5.45 10.30 -1.42
C ALA A 19 6.30 9.04 -1.60
N GLU A 20 6.01 7.99 -0.84
CA GLU A 20 6.73 6.71 -0.90
C GLU A 20 6.73 6.11 -2.30
N VAL A 21 5.64 6.27 -3.04
CA VAL A 21 5.50 5.74 -4.41
C VAL A 21 5.70 6.82 -5.48
N ASP A 22 6.18 8.00 -5.08
CA ASP A 22 6.45 9.13 -5.98
C ASP A 22 5.22 9.54 -6.80
N GLY A 23 4.03 9.38 -6.23
CA GLY A 23 2.77 9.76 -6.88
C GLY A 23 2.36 8.89 -8.08
N VAL A 24 2.99 7.73 -8.25
CA VAL A 24 2.72 6.80 -9.36
C VAL A 24 2.36 5.44 -8.77
N CYS A 25 1.38 4.76 -9.38
CA CYS A 25 0.99 3.43 -8.91
C CYS A 25 2.15 2.44 -9.00
N PRO A 26 2.49 1.72 -7.93
CA PRO A 26 3.60 0.76 -7.96
C PRO A 26 3.33 -0.47 -8.84
N ASN A 27 2.08 -0.74 -9.21
CA ASN A 27 1.72 -1.90 -10.04
C ASN A 27 1.49 -1.55 -11.52
N CYS A 28 1.33 -0.27 -11.85
CA CYS A 28 1.17 0.17 -13.23
C CYS A 28 1.61 1.64 -13.33
N PRO A 29 1.93 2.16 -14.54
CA PRO A 29 2.46 3.52 -14.67
C PRO A 29 1.37 4.60 -14.64
N THR A 30 0.38 4.48 -13.76
CA THR A 30 -0.72 5.43 -13.63
C THR A 30 -0.37 6.51 -12.62
N ILE A 31 -0.51 7.77 -13.00
CA ILE A 31 -0.35 8.91 -12.10
C ILE A 31 -1.52 8.93 -11.12
N LEU A 32 -1.22 9.04 -9.81
CA LEU A 32 -2.22 8.92 -8.76
C LEU A 32 -3.05 10.20 -8.55
N ILE A 33 -2.56 11.34 -8.98
CA ILE A 33 -3.34 12.58 -9.02
C ILE A 33 -3.64 12.87 -10.49
N GLY A 34 -4.88 12.62 -10.90
CA GLY A 34 -5.33 12.84 -12.26
C GLY A 34 -5.74 14.27 -12.51
N ASP A 35 -6.02 14.57 -13.76
CA ASP A 35 -6.51 15.88 -14.20
C ASP A 35 -7.74 15.66 -15.08
N LYS A 36 -8.82 16.35 -14.74
CA LYS A 36 -10.06 16.31 -15.53
C LYS A 36 -10.54 17.72 -15.77
N GLY A 37 -10.41 18.19 -17.01
CA GLY A 37 -10.85 19.53 -17.39
C GLY A 37 -10.14 20.64 -16.61
N GLY A 38 -8.84 20.47 -16.34
CA GLY A 38 -8.03 21.43 -15.59
C GLY A 38 -8.14 21.31 -14.08
N LYS A 39 -8.96 20.37 -13.58
CA LYS A 39 -9.11 20.13 -12.14
C LYS A 39 -8.36 18.87 -11.72
N LYS A 40 -7.60 18.97 -10.65
CA LYS A 40 -6.89 17.83 -10.08
C LYS A 40 -7.87 16.89 -9.38
N ARG A 41 -7.60 15.59 -9.48
CA ARG A 41 -8.47 14.56 -8.97
C ARG A 41 -7.64 13.47 -8.28
N LYS A 42 -8.12 13.02 -7.13
CA LYS A 42 -7.53 11.89 -6.42
C LYS A 42 -7.93 10.60 -7.14
N ASP A 43 -6.98 9.93 -7.79
CA ASP A 43 -7.21 8.69 -8.54
C ASP A 43 -6.51 7.50 -7.87
N TYR A 44 -6.45 7.48 -6.55
CA TYR A 44 -5.83 6.38 -5.81
C TYR A 44 -6.62 6.08 -4.53
N GLU A 45 -6.35 4.92 -3.98
CA GLU A 45 -6.81 4.53 -2.65
C GLU A 45 -5.66 3.89 -1.88
N ILE A 46 -5.78 3.88 -0.55
CA ILE A 46 -4.80 3.22 0.32
C ILE A 46 -5.25 1.77 0.48
N ALA A 47 -4.41 0.85 0.03
CA ALA A 47 -4.68 -0.58 0.09
C ALA A 47 -4.01 -1.21 1.31
N HIS A 48 -4.68 -2.18 1.94
CA HIS A 48 -4.06 -3.07 2.92
C HIS A 48 -3.34 -4.18 2.16
N ILE A 49 -2.04 -4.37 2.40
CA ILE A 49 -1.28 -5.46 1.76
C ILE A 49 -1.78 -6.79 2.30
N TYR A 50 -1.64 -7.03 3.62
CA TYR A 50 -2.35 -8.13 4.26
C TYR A 50 -3.77 -7.64 4.55
N PRO A 51 -4.80 -8.40 4.14
CA PRO A 51 -6.18 -7.93 4.23
C PRO A 51 -6.64 -7.76 5.67
N LEU A 52 -7.36 -6.66 5.93
CA LEU A 52 -7.88 -6.36 7.26
C LEU A 52 -8.92 -7.40 7.69
N ASN A 53 -9.79 -7.80 6.75
CA ASN A 53 -10.82 -8.81 6.94
C ASN A 53 -10.71 -9.83 5.81
N PRO A 54 -9.77 -10.81 5.92
CA PRO A 54 -9.52 -11.73 4.83
C PRO A 54 -10.73 -12.61 4.52
N LYS A 55 -10.97 -12.85 3.23
CA LYS A 55 -11.96 -13.80 2.75
C LYS A 55 -11.44 -15.23 2.97
N GLU A 56 -12.35 -16.23 2.93
CA GLU A 56 -11.96 -17.61 3.20
C GLU A 56 -10.81 -18.10 2.32
N GLU A 57 -10.87 -17.82 1.01
CA GLU A 57 -9.80 -18.19 0.09
C GLU A 57 -8.49 -17.49 0.41
N GLU A 58 -8.55 -16.25 0.91
CA GLU A 58 -7.35 -15.51 1.31
C GLU A 58 -6.72 -16.09 2.58
N ILE A 59 -7.54 -16.51 3.54
CA ILE A 59 -7.04 -17.14 4.77
C ILE A 59 -6.19 -18.37 4.42
N VAL A 60 -6.66 -19.18 3.47
CA VAL A 60 -5.96 -20.41 3.07
C VAL A 60 -4.62 -20.09 2.39
N ILE A 61 -4.63 -19.19 1.39
CA ILE A 61 -3.43 -18.92 0.60
C ILE A 61 -2.40 -18.07 1.35
N LEU A 62 -2.85 -17.27 2.33
CA LEU A 62 -1.94 -16.39 3.10
C LEU A 62 -1.47 -17.00 4.40
N LYS A 63 -1.88 -18.24 4.69
CA LYS A 63 -1.45 -18.95 5.88
C LYS A 63 0.07 -19.07 5.91
N ASN A 64 0.67 -18.69 7.04
CA ASN A 64 2.13 -18.74 7.24
C ASN A 64 2.93 -17.78 6.36
N GLN A 65 2.28 -16.83 5.69
CA GLN A 65 3.00 -15.82 4.93
C GLN A 65 3.48 -14.68 5.85
N GLU A 66 4.53 -14.01 5.43
CA GLU A 66 5.07 -12.86 6.14
C GLU A 66 4.04 -11.72 6.17
N ILE A 67 3.93 -11.06 7.33
CA ILE A 67 3.12 -9.85 7.52
C ILE A 67 4.07 -8.76 8.01
N LEU A 68 4.07 -7.59 7.35
CA LEU A 68 5.04 -6.54 7.65
C LEU A 68 4.82 -5.85 8.98
N ASN A 69 3.60 -5.86 9.50
CA ASN A 69 3.29 -5.31 10.82
C ASN A 69 2.08 -6.02 11.41
N SER A 70 2.14 -6.34 12.70
CA SER A 70 1.02 -7.00 13.39
C SER A 70 -0.20 -6.08 13.51
N ASP A 71 0.00 -4.76 13.55
CA ASP A 71 -1.08 -3.79 13.39
C ASP A 71 -1.34 -3.63 11.90
N LEU A 72 -2.43 -4.20 11.41
CA LEU A 72 -2.75 -4.21 9.98
C LEU A 72 -3.09 -2.82 9.42
N ASN A 73 -3.39 -1.86 10.30
CA ASN A 73 -3.61 -0.45 9.92
C ASN A 73 -2.33 0.39 9.97
N HIS A 74 -1.20 -0.21 10.35
CA HIS A 74 0.09 0.49 10.36
C HIS A 74 0.54 0.79 8.92
N PRO A 75 1.16 1.96 8.67
CA PRO A 75 1.65 2.32 7.32
C PRO A 75 2.52 1.26 6.65
N ASP A 76 3.25 0.44 7.40
CA ASP A 76 4.04 -0.65 6.81
C ASP A 76 3.19 -1.69 6.09
N ASN A 77 1.90 -1.79 6.43
CA ASN A 77 0.96 -2.69 5.75
C ASN A 77 0.05 -1.96 4.77
N LEU A 78 0.33 -0.69 4.49
CA LEU A 78 -0.49 0.15 3.62
C LEU A 78 0.33 0.61 2.41
N ILE A 79 -0.34 0.77 1.28
CA ILE A 79 0.33 1.25 0.06
C ILE A 79 -0.70 1.95 -0.83
N CYS A 80 -0.27 3.02 -1.51
CA CYS A 80 -1.12 3.69 -2.49
C CYS A 80 -1.17 2.89 -3.78
N LEU A 81 -2.38 2.61 -4.27
CA LEU A 81 -2.61 1.97 -5.56
C LEU A 81 -3.61 2.80 -6.35
N CYS A 82 -3.52 2.80 -7.68
CA CYS A 82 -4.57 3.39 -8.50
C CYS A 82 -5.87 2.59 -8.29
N LEU A 83 -7.00 3.19 -8.64
CA LEU A 83 -8.32 2.59 -8.39
C LEU A 83 -8.46 1.21 -9.04
N LYS A 84 -7.96 1.07 -10.27
CA LYS A 84 -8.01 -0.20 -11.00
C LYS A 84 -7.20 -1.29 -10.30
N CYS A 85 -5.95 -0.99 -9.95
CA CYS A 85 -5.07 -1.98 -9.30
C CYS A 85 -5.59 -2.35 -7.92
N HIS A 86 -6.16 -1.39 -7.17
CA HIS A 86 -6.76 -1.67 -5.88
C HIS A 86 -7.94 -2.64 -6.02
N ASN A 87 -8.84 -2.39 -6.97
CA ASN A 87 -9.99 -3.28 -7.20
C ASN A 87 -9.56 -4.68 -7.60
N GLU A 88 -8.57 -4.80 -8.48
CA GLU A 88 -8.05 -6.10 -8.90
C GLU A 88 -7.41 -6.85 -7.74
N PHE A 89 -6.64 -6.14 -6.92
CA PHE A 89 -5.94 -6.73 -5.78
C PHE A 89 -6.92 -7.26 -4.72
N ASP A 90 -8.00 -6.53 -4.45
CA ASP A 90 -8.99 -6.91 -3.44
C ASP A 90 -10.04 -7.94 -3.92
N ASN A 91 -9.91 -8.49 -5.13
CA ASN A 91 -10.97 -9.28 -5.77
C ASN A 91 -10.65 -10.77 -5.95
N PRO A 92 -10.66 -11.59 -4.89
CA PRO A 92 -9.77 -11.49 -3.75
C PRO A 92 -8.31 -11.61 -4.20
N ARG A 93 -7.36 -11.20 -3.36
CA ARG A 93 -5.94 -11.27 -3.75
C ARG A 93 -5.45 -12.71 -3.85
N THR A 94 -4.59 -12.95 -4.84
CA THR A 94 -3.90 -14.23 -4.99
C THR A 94 -2.58 -14.19 -4.22
N LEU A 95 -1.99 -15.36 -3.99
CA LEU A 95 -0.66 -15.44 -3.35
C LEU A 95 0.39 -14.69 -4.16
N GLU A 96 0.37 -14.84 -5.48
CA GLU A 96 1.31 -14.14 -6.37
C GLU A 96 1.19 -12.64 -6.25
N GLU A 97 -0.05 -12.12 -6.27
CA GLU A 97 -0.30 -10.68 -6.10
C GLU A 97 0.17 -10.19 -4.73
N TYR A 98 -0.11 -10.97 -3.69
CA TYR A 98 0.31 -10.64 -2.34
C TYR A 98 1.83 -10.54 -2.22
N LEU A 99 2.54 -11.56 -2.68
CA LEU A 99 4.01 -11.59 -2.61
C LEU A 99 4.65 -10.49 -3.45
N ASN A 100 4.08 -10.21 -4.62
CA ASN A 100 4.55 -9.13 -5.48
C ASN A 100 4.47 -7.79 -4.75
N LEU A 101 3.32 -7.48 -4.15
CA LEU A 101 3.10 -6.21 -3.47
C LEU A 101 3.89 -6.13 -2.16
N LEU A 102 3.95 -7.24 -1.43
CA LEU A 102 4.76 -7.35 -0.21
C LEU A 102 6.23 -7.00 -0.49
N ASN A 103 6.80 -7.58 -1.53
CA ASN A 103 8.20 -7.36 -1.89
C ASN A 103 8.44 -5.92 -2.35
N LYS A 104 7.51 -5.35 -3.11
CA LYS A 104 7.58 -3.93 -3.50
C LYS A 104 7.56 -3.02 -2.28
N LYS A 105 6.69 -3.31 -1.32
CA LYS A 105 6.62 -2.52 -0.08
C LYS A 105 7.91 -2.61 0.72
N LYS A 106 8.48 -3.79 0.83
CA LYS A 106 9.77 -3.99 1.52
C LYS A 106 10.86 -3.14 0.87
N ASP A 107 10.91 -3.11 -0.45
CA ASP A 107 11.87 -2.27 -1.18
C ASP A 107 11.64 -0.78 -0.93
N LEU A 108 10.37 -0.35 -0.93
CA LEU A 108 10.03 1.04 -0.67
C LEU A 108 10.43 1.48 0.74
N ILE A 109 10.18 0.62 1.74
CA ILE A 109 10.58 0.89 3.13
C ILE A 109 12.10 1.03 3.21
N ARG A 110 12.84 0.13 2.59
CA ARG A 110 14.29 0.15 2.57
C ARG A 110 14.83 1.42 1.91
N LEU A 111 14.30 1.77 0.73
CA LEU A 111 14.73 2.96 -0.01
C LEU A 111 14.47 4.25 0.77
N ASN A 112 13.35 4.34 1.46
CA ASN A 112 13.03 5.52 2.26
C ASN A 112 13.97 5.66 3.47
N LYS A 113 14.35 4.55 4.09
CA LYS A 113 15.35 4.56 5.18
C LYS A 113 16.73 4.99 4.65
N GLU A 114 17.12 4.50 3.48
CA GLU A 114 18.40 4.87 2.86
C GLU A 114 18.42 6.36 2.51
N LYS A 115 17.35 6.91 1.97
CA LYS A 115 17.24 8.35 1.68
C LYS A 115 17.40 9.18 2.95
N SER A 116 16.71 8.79 4.02
CA SER A 116 16.77 9.48 5.30
C SER A 116 18.19 9.46 5.87
N TYR A 117 18.83 8.30 5.85
CA TYR A 117 20.22 8.14 6.29
C TYR A 117 21.16 9.03 5.48
N TRP A 118 21.03 9.02 4.16
CA TRP A 118 21.88 9.81 3.26
C TRP A 118 21.75 11.30 3.54
N ILE A 119 20.51 11.79 3.69
CA ILE A 119 20.24 13.20 3.98
C ILE A 119 20.89 13.58 5.31
N ASN A 120 20.69 12.79 6.36
CA ASN A 120 21.24 13.07 7.68
C ASN A 120 22.76 13.01 7.71
N SER A 121 23.38 12.16 6.89
CA SER A 121 24.83 12.01 6.83
C SER A 121 25.52 13.16 6.08
N ASN A 122 24.78 13.90 5.24
CA ASN A 122 25.33 14.96 4.38
C ASN A 122 24.96 16.37 4.84
N ILE A 123 24.34 16.53 5.99
CA ILE A 123 23.99 17.85 6.55
C ILE A 123 25.11 18.41 7.41
#